data_f92046733fa82d93cb94aca0b56af89f
#
_entry.id   f92046733fa82d93cb94aca0b56af89f
#
_cell.length_a   1.000
_cell.length_b   1.000
_cell.length_c   1.000
_cell.angle_alpha   90.00
_cell.angle_beta   90.00
_cell.angle_gamma   90.00
#
_symmetry.space_group_name_H-M   'P 1'
#
loop_
_entity.id
_entity.type
_entity.pdbx_description
1 polymer ?
#
loop_
_entity_poly.entity_id
_entity_poly.type
_entity_poly.pdbx_seq_one_letter_code
_entity_poly.pdbx_strand_id
1 'polypeptide(L)'
;TIAIRRWLAQCPDLAYQLFGESRLPTLVQYDPASRYFELENDTLVLSAENSLPLFRYHIADKGGLISFQEMLSFLSQHGIENLTEIGLPHDYQPRHQPLVFVFGRADFTVSFYGANIYPENIAVGLQQQAIQQWLSGKFVLETDEDAQGNKYLKIAVELLPGTTADDDKSEQIASCIKQQLLRLNSEFKHYVPTERQLPQINLHAFADPDYFPLGVKHRYTRNQQ
;
A
#
# COMPACT_ATOMS: atom_id res chain seq x y z
N THR A 1 -1.81 -15.79 -5.04
CA THR A 1 -1.60 -14.32 -5.01
C THR A 1 -0.67 -13.90 -3.89
N ILE A 2 -0.86 -14.33 -2.62
CA ILE A 2 0.01 -13.95 -1.48
C ILE A 2 1.47 -14.37 -1.72
N ALA A 3 1.72 -15.61 -2.19
CA ALA A 3 3.06 -16.10 -2.47
C ALA A 3 3.77 -15.26 -3.55
N ILE A 4 3.07 -14.94 -4.65
CA ILE A 4 3.57 -14.07 -5.71
C ILE A 4 3.94 -12.68 -5.16
N ARG A 5 3.07 -12.07 -4.33
CA ARG A 5 3.37 -10.77 -3.71
C ARG A 5 4.59 -10.82 -2.79
N ARG A 6 4.77 -11.90 -2.01
CA ARG A 6 5.95 -12.09 -1.15
C ARG A 6 7.23 -12.22 -1.97
N TRP A 7 7.18 -12.94 -3.08
CA TRP A 7 8.30 -13.06 -4.00
C TRP A 7 8.64 -11.72 -4.64
N LEU A 8 7.65 -11.00 -5.20
CA LEU A 8 7.85 -9.68 -5.78
C LEU A 8 8.34 -8.63 -4.78
N ALA A 9 8.01 -8.77 -3.49
CA ALA A 9 8.54 -7.90 -2.43
C ALA A 9 10.06 -7.95 -2.29
N GLN A 10 10.69 -9.04 -2.76
CA GLN A 10 12.14 -9.21 -2.75
C GLN A 10 12.81 -8.68 -4.03
N CYS A 11 12.01 -8.44 -5.09
CA CYS A 11 12.46 -8.04 -6.40
C CYS A 11 11.67 -6.82 -6.91
N PRO A 12 11.94 -5.59 -6.43
CA PRO A 12 11.16 -4.38 -6.79
C PRO A 12 11.13 -4.09 -8.30
N ASP A 13 12.21 -4.40 -9.03
CA ASP A 13 12.28 -4.19 -10.49
C ASP A 13 11.28 -5.08 -11.24
N LEU A 14 11.03 -6.30 -10.74
CA LEU A 14 10.04 -7.19 -11.31
C LEU A 14 8.60 -6.73 -11.01
N ALA A 15 8.38 -6.11 -9.85
CA ALA A 15 7.10 -5.48 -9.55
C ALA A 15 6.80 -4.33 -10.53
N TYR A 16 7.82 -3.51 -10.85
CA TYR A 16 7.68 -2.46 -11.84
C TYR A 16 7.36 -3.02 -13.24
N GLN A 17 8.06 -4.08 -13.67
CA GLN A 17 7.81 -4.71 -14.96
C GLN A 17 6.38 -5.27 -15.07
N LEU A 18 5.87 -5.86 -13.98
CA LEU A 18 4.56 -6.51 -13.98
C LEU A 18 3.40 -5.52 -13.83
N PHE A 19 3.56 -4.48 -13.02
CA PHE A 19 2.46 -3.60 -12.62
C PHE A 19 2.59 -2.16 -13.15
N GLY A 20 3.70 -1.81 -13.77
CA GLY A 20 4.01 -0.43 -14.18
C GLY A 20 4.39 0.50 -13.02
N GLU A 21 4.49 -0.03 -11.80
CA GLU A 21 4.89 0.70 -10.60
C GLU A 21 5.74 -0.19 -9.69
N SER A 22 6.68 0.40 -8.95
CA SER A 22 7.54 -0.33 -8.01
C SER A 22 6.83 -0.76 -6.72
N ARG A 23 5.71 -0.14 -6.38
CA ARG A 23 4.90 -0.53 -5.24
C ARG A 23 4.12 -1.81 -5.50
N LEU A 24 3.89 -2.59 -4.45
CA LEU A 24 3.14 -3.84 -4.56
C LEU A 24 1.63 -3.59 -4.35
N PRO A 25 0.81 -3.84 -5.38
CA PRO A 25 -0.63 -3.72 -5.26
C PRO A 25 -1.25 -4.86 -4.43
N THR A 26 -2.50 -4.70 -4.06
CA THR A 26 -3.35 -5.85 -3.71
C THR A 26 -3.57 -6.69 -4.96
N LEU A 27 -3.28 -7.98 -4.91
CA LEU A 27 -3.39 -8.92 -6.03
C LEU A 27 -4.37 -10.03 -5.68
N VAL A 28 -5.44 -10.18 -6.45
CA VAL A 28 -6.54 -11.12 -6.17
C VAL A 28 -6.92 -11.86 -7.45
N GLN A 29 -7.19 -13.17 -7.35
CA GLN A 29 -7.92 -13.90 -8.39
C GLN A 29 -9.42 -13.65 -8.24
N TYR A 30 -10.14 -13.57 -9.33
CA TYR A 30 -11.59 -13.40 -9.32
C TYR A 30 -12.28 -14.37 -10.28
N ASP A 31 -13.52 -14.68 -9.98
CA ASP A 31 -14.36 -15.51 -10.84
C ASP A 31 -15.02 -14.63 -11.91
N PRO A 32 -14.65 -14.78 -13.20
CA PRO A 32 -15.21 -13.97 -14.27
C PRO A 32 -16.70 -14.25 -14.56
N ALA A 33 -17.25 -15.35 -14.05
CA ALA A 33 -18.67 -15.62 -14.19
C ALA A 33 -19.52 -14.76 -13.26
N SER A 34 -18.97 -14.30 -12.12
CA SER A 34 -19.70 -13.50 -11.12
C SER A 34 -19.24 -12.04 -11.04
N ARG A 35 -18.05 -11.75 -11.58
CA ARG A 35 -17.43 -10.42 -11.57
C ARG A 35 -16.74 -10.15 -12.89
N TYR A 36 -17.00 -8.98 -13.43
CA TYR A 36 -16.34 -8.51 -14.64
C TYR A 36 -15.65 -7.18 -14.38
N PHE A 37 -14.36 -7.12 -14.64
CA PHE A 37 -13.56 -5.91 -14.49
C PHE A 37 -13.18 -5.37 -15.86
N GLU A 38 -13.23 -4.04 -15.97
CA GLU A 38 -12.76 -3.27 -17.12
C GLU A 38 -11.75 -2.22 -16.63
N LEU A 39 -10.95 -1.69 -17.56
CA LEU A 39 -10.09 -0.55 -17.30
C LEU A 39 -10.61 0.66 -18.05
N GLU A 40 -10.73 1.78 -17.38
CA GLU A 40 -11.08 3.07 -17.94
C GLU A 40 -10.12 4.13 -17.38
N ASN A 41 -9.25 4.69 -18.22
CA ASN A 41 -8.21 5.65 -17.83
C ASN A 41 -7.36 5.17 -16.64
N ASP A 42 -6.81 3.96 -16.72
CA ASP A 42 -6.01 3.28 -15.70
C ASP A 42 -6.73 3.05 -14.36
N THR A 43 -8.04 3.19 -14.32
CA THR A 43 -8.86 2.91 -13.16
C THR A 43 -9.80 1.73 -13.39
N LEU A 44 -10.15 1.04 -12.31
CA LEU A 44 -10.99 -0.15 -12.35
C LEU A 44 -12.48 0.19 -12.38
N VAL A 45 -13.17 -0.45 -13.30
CA VAL A 45 -14.64 -0.47 -13.42
C VAL A 45 -15.13 -1.90 -13.16
N LEU A 46 -16.11 -2.06 -12.30
CA LEU A 46 -16.63 -3.36 -11.87
C LEU A 46 -18.09 -3.55 -12.28
N SER A 47 -18.37 -4.67 -12.92
CA SER A 47 -19.72 -5.25 -12.99
C SER A 47 -19.76 -6.52 -12.17
N ALA A 48 -20.76 -6.68 -11.30
CA ALA A 48 -20.87 -7.81 -10.41
C ALA A 48 -22.33 -8.18 -10.13
N GLU A 49 -22.58 -9.49 -10.10
CA GLU A 49 -23.83 -10.05 -9.63
C GLU A 49 -23.77 -10.28 -8.12
N ASN A 50 -24.39 -9.38 -7.38
CA ASN A 50 -24.47 -9.39 -5.92
C ASN A 50 -25.94 -9.15 -5.51
N SER A 51 -26.22 -9.16 -4.21
CA SER A 51 -27.53 -8.78 -3.67
C SER A 51 -28.00 -7.38 -4.14
N LEU A 52 -27.05 -6.48 -4.33
CA LEU A 52 -27.21 -5.23 -5.07
C LEU A 52 -26.35 -5.36 -6.34
N PRO A 53 -26.95 -5.60 -7.54
CA PRO A 53 -26.18 -5.74 -8.76
C PRO A 53 -25.46 -4.43 -9.12
N LEU A 54 -24.19 -4.57 -9.48
CA LEU A 54 -23.37 -3.45 -9.96
C LEU A 54 -23.22 -3.57 -11.47
N PHE A 55 -23.47 -2.49 -12.17
CA PHE A 55 -23.24 -2.41 -13.62
C PHE A 55 -22.31 -1.24 -13.92
N ARG A 56 -21.12 -1.57 -14.44
CA ARG A 56 -20.05 -0.61 -14.75
C ARG A 56 -19.79 0.39 -13.62
N TYR A 57 -19.78 -0.10 -12.39
CA TYR A 57 -19.52 0.73 -11.22
C TYR A 57 -18.05 1.16 -11.22
N HIS A 58 -17.82 2.47 -11.31
CA HIS A 58 -16.48 3.06 -11.31
C HIS A 58 -15.94 3.09 -9.89
N ILE A 59 -14.94 2.24 -9.61
CA ILE A 59 -14.35 2.10 -8.26
C ILE A 59 -13.44 3.30 -7.95
N ALA A 60 -12.90 3.95 -8.99
CA ALA A 60 -11.89 5.01 -8.93
C ALA A 60 -10.55 4.57 -8.29
N ASP A 61 -10.32 3.26 -8.20
CA ASP A 61 -9.03 2.72 -7.79
C ASP A 61 -8.14 2.51 -9.02
N LYS A 62 -6.88 2.93 -8.94
CA LYS A 62 -5.87 2.59 -9.93
C LYS A 62 -5.53 1.11 -9.84
N GLY A 63 -5.41 0.46 -10.98
CA GLY A 63 -5.13 -0.97 -11.00
C GLY A 63 -5.05 -1.51 -12.41
N GLY A 64 -5.11 -2.84 -12.53
CA GLY A 64 -5.09 -3.50 -13.82
C GLY A 64 -5.51 -4.95 -13.73
N LEU A 65 -5.50 -5.59 -14.89
CA LEU A 65 -5.91 -6.98 -15.08
C LEU A 65 -4.75 -7.77 -15.65
N ILE A 66 -4.58 -8.99 -15.18
CA ILE A 66 -3.58 -9.93 -15.69
C ILE A 66 -4.29 -11.27 -15.87
N SER A 67 -4.21 -11.85 -17.05
CA SER A 67 -4.71 -13.20 -17.27
C SER A 67 -3.88 -14.21 -16.46
N PHE A 68 -4.47 -15.35 -16.17
CA PHE A 68 -3.75 -16.43 -15.49
C PHE A 68 -2.51 -16.87 -16.30
N GLN A 69 -2.63 -16.92 -17.63
CA GLN A 69 -1.54 -17.33 -18.50
C GLN A 69 -0.41 -16.31 -18.57
N GLU A 70 -0.72 -15.01 -18.62
CA GLU A 70 0.28 -13.95 -18.56
C GLU A 70 1.07 -14.00 -17.25
N MET A 71 0.38 -14.24 -16.14
CA MET A 71 1.05 -14.39 -14.82
C MET A 71 1.99 -15.59 -14.81
N LEU A 72 1.59 -16.74 -15.33
CA LEU A 72 2.46 -17.92 -15.41
C LEU A 72 3.66 -17.67 -16.34
N SER A 73 3.44 -17.03 -17.48
CA SER A 73 4.50 -16.67 -18.42
C SER A 73 5.51 -15.72 -17.79
N PHE A 74 5.02 -14.72 -17.04
CA PHE A 74 5.88 -13.80 -16.30
C PHE A 74 6.75 -14.52 -15.26
N LEU A 75 6.14 -15.40 -14.46
CA LEU A 75 6.87 -16.19 -13.45
C LEU A 75 7.96 -17.06 -14.10
N SER A 76 7.63 -17.78 -15.18
CA SER A 76 8.58 -18.64 -15.89
C SER A 76 9.74 -17.84 -16.51
N GLN A 77 9.49 -16.68 -17.09
CA GLN A 77 10.52 -15.79 -17.63
C GLN A 77 11.53 -15.32 -16.56
N HIS A 78 11.12 -15.33 -15.30
CA HIS A 78 11.95 -14.90 -14.18
C HIS A 78 12.42 -16.09 -13.31
N GLY A 79 12.46 -17.30 -13.88
CA GLY A 79 13.05 -18.47 -13.27
C GLY A 79 12.15 -19.22 -12.30
N ILE A 80 10.86 -18.89 -12.22
CA ILE A 80 9.87 -19.63 -11.42
C ILE A 80 9.12 -20.60 -12.34
N GLU A 81 9.62 -21.78 -12.49
CA GLU A 81 8.98 -22.84 -13.30
C GLU A 81 7.89 -23.58 -12.52
N ASN A 82 8.04 -23.64 -11.19
CA ASN A 82 7.10 -24.31 -10.31
C ASN A 82 6.66 -23.40 -9.16
N LEU A 83 5.37 -23.36 -8.90
CA LEU A 83 4.79 -22.51 -7.85
C LEU A 83 5.25 -22.89 -6.44
N THR A 84 5.83 -24.08 -6.24
CA THR A 84 6.46 -24.48 -4.98
C THR A 84 7.68 -23.64 -4.65
N GLU A 85 8.39 -23.12 -5.64
CA GLU A 85 9.57 -22.28 -5.48
C GLU A 85 9.25 -20.94 -4.79
N ILE A 86 8.00 -20.49 -4.90
CA ILE A 86 7.49 -19.30 -4.20
C ILE A 86 6.69 -19.65 -2.94
N GLY A 87 6.83 -20.88 -2.44
CA GLY A 87 6.30 -21.31 -1.14
C GLY A 87 4.85 -21.82 -1.17
N LEU A 88 4.36 -22.29 -2.33
CA LEU A 88 3.09 -23.01 -2.39
C LEU A 88 3.29 -24.52 -2.15
N PRO A 89 2.32 -25.23 -1.56
CA PRO A 89 2.41 -26.68 -1.39
C PRO A 89 2.56 -27.44 -2.71
N HIS A 90 3.20 -28.61 -2.71
CA HIS A 90 3.40 -29.44 -3.91
C HIS A 90 2.10 -29.95 -4.53
N ASP A 91 1.08 -30.12 -3.72
CA ASP A 91 -0.26 -30.56 -4.13
C ASP A 91 -1.21 -29.41 -4.48
N TYR A 92 -0.73 -28.16 -4.41
CA TYR A 92 -1.55 -27.00 -4.72
C TYR A 92 -1.93 -26.96 -6.20
N GLN A 93 -3.22 -26.98 -6.44
CA GLN A 93 -3.80 -26.82 -7.79
C GLN A 93 -4.28 -25.38 -7.96
N PRO A 94 -3.60 -24.57 -8.77
CA PRO A 94 -4.02 -23.19 -9.00
C PRO A 94 -5.33 -23.16 -9.79
N ARG A 95 -6.23 -22.27 -9.42
CA ARG A 95 -7.41 -21.99 -10.24
C ARG A 95 -6.97 -21.21 -11.48
N HIS A 96 -7.47 -21.60 -12.65
CA HIS A 96 -7.21 -20.91 -13.92
C HIS A 96 -8.10 -19.67 -14.06
N GLN A 97 -8.01 -18.76 -13.11
CA GLN A 97 -8.82 -17.55 -13.04
C GLN A 97 -7.94 -16.33 -13.26
N PRO A 98 -8.47 -15.27 -13.91
CA PRO A 98 -7.75 -14.01 -14.07
C PRO A 98 -7.48 -13.34 -12.73
N LEU A 99 -6.54 -12.43 -12.75
CA LEU A 99 -6.12 -11.64 -11.60
C LEU A 99 -6.47 -10.17 -11.82
N VAL A 100 -6.89 -9.51 -10.77
CA VAL A 100 -6.99 -8.06 -10.69
C VAL A 100 -5.96 -7.58 -9.68
N PHE A 101 -5.26 -6.52 -10.01
CA PHE A 101 -4.40 -5.82 -9.05
C PHE A 101 -4.92 -4.41 -8.80
N VAL A 102 -4.80 -3.97 -7.55
CA VAL A 102 -5.38 -2.71 -7.07
C VAL A 102 -4.35 -1.97 -6.25
N PHE A 103 -4.04 -0.75 -6.65
CA PHE A 103 -3.17 0.17 -5.91
C PHE A 103 -3.93 1.04 -4.90
N GLY A 104 -5.27 1.03 -4.95
CA GLY A 104 -6.11 1.95 -4.22
C GLY A 104 -6.28 3.28 -4.96
N ARG A 105 -6.85 4.26 -4.27
CA ARG A 105 -7.22 5.54 -4.87
C ARG A 105 -5.98 6.41 -5.08
N ALA A 106 -5.86 6.96 -6.28
CA ALA A 106 -4.76 7.87 -6.64
C ALA A 106 -4.78 9.18 -5.81
N ASP A 107 -5.96 9.58 -5.33
CA ASP A 107 -6.17 10.76 -4.51
C ASP A 107 -5.65 10.64 -3.05
N PHE A 108 -5.13 9.49 -2.63
CA PHE A 108 -4.49 9.30 -1.33
C PHE A 108 -2.96 9.44 -1.36
N THR A 109 -2.40 9.82 -2.50
CA THR A 109 -0.97 10.06 -2.63
C THR A 109 -0.60 11.45 -2.14
N VAL A 110 0.48 11.54 -1.36
CA VAL A 110 1.04 12.83 -0.91
C VAL A 110 2.31 13.11 -1.70
N SER A 111 2.35 14.28 -2.37
CA SER A 111 3.56 14.72 -3.06
C SER A 111 4.53 15.39 -2.08
N PHE A 112 5.78 14.89 -2.03
CA PHE A 112 6.81 15.36 -1.12
C PHE A 112 8.16 15.45 -1.82
N TYR A 113 8.68 16.66 -2.05
CA TYR A 113 9.90 16.94 -2.84
C TYR A 113 9.90 16.26 -4.23
N GLY A 114 8.74 16.19 -4.88
CA GLY A 114 8.60 15.54 -6.19
C GLY A 114 8.46 14.01 -6.12
N ALA A 115 8.60 13.41 -4.96
CA ALA A 115 8.28 11.99 -4.74
C ALA A 115 6.80 11.82 -4.38
N ASN A 116 6.19 10.77 -4.89
CA ASN A 116 4.84 10.35 -4.51
C ASN A 116 4.91 9.39 -3.34
N ILE A 117 4.39 9.80 -2.19
CA ILE A 117 4.35 8.98 -0.98
C ILE A 117 2.99 8.29 -0.90
N TYR A 118 3.03 6.98 -0.90
CA TYR A 118 1.83 6.15 -0.89
C TYR A 118 1.53 5.63 0.51
N PRO A 119 0.23 5.57 0.93
CA PRO A 119 -0.16 4.99 2.22
C PRO A 119 0.37 3.57 2.43
N GLU A 120 0.48 2.78 1.37
CA GLU A 120 1.00 1.41 1.43
C GLU A 120 2.47 1.36 1.89
N ASN A 121 3.28 2.35 1.53
CA ASN A 121 4.68 2.43 2.00
C ASN A 121 4.73 2.66 3.52
N ILE A 122 3.84 3.53 4.02
CA ILE A 122 3.73 3.82 5.46
C ILE A 122 3.20 2.60 6.22
N ALA A 123 2.15 1.94 5.69
CA ALA A 123 1.57 0.75 6.30
C ALA A 123 2.62 -0.37 6.51
N VAL A 124 3.51 -0.61 5.53
CA VAL A 124 4.60 -1.57 5.68
C VAL A 124 5.57 -1.17 6.80
N GLY A 125 5.83 0.14 6.95
CA GLY A 125 6.64 0.68 8.05
C GLY A 125 6.02 0.40 9.42
N LEU A 126 4.71 0.60 9.55
CA LEU A 126 3.98 0.39 10.79
C LEU A 126 3.79 -1.10 11.16
N GLN A 127 3.88 -2.00 10.20
CA GLN A 127 3.77 -3.46 10.40
C GLN A 127 5.09 -4.12 10.85
N GLN A 128 6.15 -3.35 11.11
CA GLN A 128 7.42 -3.91 11.57
C GLN A 128 7.28 -4.49 12.97
N GLN A 129 7.87 -5.68 13.19
CA GLN A 129 7.74 -6.46 14.43
C GLN A 129 8.15 -5.67 15.68
N ALA A 130 9.10 -4.76 15.56
CA ALA A 130 9.59 -3.95 16.67
C ALA A 130 8.56 -3.00 17.26
N ILE A 131 7.57 -2.54 16.45
CA ILE A 131 6.65 -1.46 16.82
C ILE A 131 5.17 -1.84 16.72
N GLN A 132 4.81 -2.86 15.93
CA GLN A 132 3.40 -3.21 15.63
C GLN A 132 2.55 -3.47 16.88
N GLN A 133 3.16 -3.88 17.98
CA GLN A 133 2.49 -4.18 19.24
C GLN A 133 1.91 -2.95 19.94
N TRP A 134 2.28 -1.75 19.54
CA TRP A 134 1.78 -0.49 20.11
C TRP A 134 0.68 0.16 19.27
N LEU A 135 0.50 -0.30 18.02
CA LEU A 135 -0.21 0.42 16.98
C LEU A 135 -1.51 -0.28 16.58
N SER A 136 -2.57 0.49 16.37
CA SER A 136 -3.82 -0.02 15.79
C SER A 136 -3.69 -0.32 14.28
N GLY A 137 -2.67 0.24 13.64
CA GLY A 137 -2.46 0.19 12.19
C GLY A 137 -3.12 1.35 11.42
N LYS A 138 -3.87 2.22 12.10
CA LYS A 138 -4.41 3.43 11.46
C LYS A 138 -3.40 4.57 11.53
N PHE A 139 -3.35 5.36 10.47
CA PHE A 139 -2.49 6.53 10.35
C PHE A 139 -3.07 7.55 9.36
N VAL A 140 -2.66 8.80 9.49
CA VAL A 140 -2.95 9.86 8.53
C VAL A 140 -1.64 10.46 8.06
N LEU A 141 -1.47 10.51 6.74
CA LEU A 141 -0.29 11.02 6.05
C LEU A 141 -0.55 12.45 5.59
N GLU A 142 0.32 13.36 5.97
CA GLU A 142 0.25 14.78 5.65
C GLU A 142 1.64 15.31 5.30
N THR A 143 1.69 16.45 4.59
CA THR A 143 2.89 17.29 4.53
C THR A 143 2.61 18.59 5.24
N ASP A 144 3.62 19.13 5.91
CA ASP A 144 3.54 20.41 6.59
C ASP A 144 4.84 21.20 6.33
N GLU A 145 4.89 22.48 6.69
CA GLU A 145 6.05 23.33 6.47
C GLU A 145 6.57 23.88 7.81
N ASP A 146 7.88 23.90 7.96
CA ASP A 146 8.52 24.52 9.11
C ASP A 146 8.51 26.06 8.98
N ALA A 147 8.93 26.77 10.05
CA ALA A 147 8.96 28.23 10.08
C ALA A 147 9.85 28.86 8.99
N GLN A 148 10.71 28.08 8.34
CA GLN A 148 11.58 28.46 7.24
C GLN A 148 11.00 28.11 5.86
N GLY A 149 9.77 27.55 5.81
CA GLY A 149 9.09 27.13 4.58
C GLY A 149 9.59 25.80 4.01
N ASN A 150 10.37 25.03 4.79
CA ASN A 150 10.78 23.70 4.33
C ASN A 150 9.72 22.66 4.63
N LYS A 151 9.39 21.85 3.64
CA LYS A 151 8.42 20.77 3.79
C LYS A 151 8.99 19.63 4.64
N TYR A 152 8.13 19.03 5.44
CA TYR A 152 8.39 17.77 6.14
C TYR A 152 7.19 16.83 6.04
N LEU A 153 7.48 15.53 6.11
CA LEU A 153 6.47 14.50 6.09
C LEU A 153 5.95 14.30 7.53
N LYS A 154 4.65 14.47 7.72
CA LYS A 154 3.98 14.35 9.02
C LYS A 154 3.04 13.16 8.99
N ILE A 155 3.13 12.31 10.00
CA ILE A 155 2.31 11.09 10.10
C ILE A 155 1.68 11.04 11.48
N ALA A 156 0.35 11.18 11.53
CA ALA A 156 -0.42 10.90 12.73
C ALA A 156 -0.64 9.37 12.81
N VAL A 157 -0.37 8.77 13.96
CA VAL A 157 -0.45 7.32 14.17
C VAL A 157 -1.32 7.02 15.40
N GLU A 158 -2.31 6.13 15.24
CA GLU A 158 -3.18 5.70 16.35
C GLU A 158 -2.50 4.59 17.15
N LEU A 159 -2.41 4.80 18.46
CA LEU A 159 -1.94 3.79 19.40
C LEU A 159 -3.04 2.79 19.76
N LEU A 160 -2.65 1.59 20.19
CA LEU A 160 -3.58 0.64 20.81
C LEU A 160 -4.10 1.15 22.16
N PRO A 161 -5.32 0.72 22.59
CA PRO A 161 -5.84 1.07 23.90
C PRO A 161 -4.85 0.75 25.02
N GLY A 162 -4.65 1.70 25.95
CA GLY A 162 -3.75 1.56 27.08
C GLY A 162 -2.26 1.78 26.78
N THR A 163 -1.90 2.07 25.53
CA THR A 163 -0.53 2.46 25.17
C THR A 163 -0.35 3.98 25.36
N THR A 164 0.71 4.37 26.06
CA THR A 164 1.08 5.78 26.26
C THR A 164 2.02 6.26 25.16
N ALA A 165 1.78 7.48 24.70
CA ALA A 165 2.68 8.16 23.77
C ALA A 165 3.96 8.60 24.50
N ASP A 166 5.10 8.42 23.85
CA ASP A 166 6.41 8.95 24.28
C ASP A 166 7.32 9.18 23.07
N ASP A 167 8.41 9.92 23.29
CA ASP A 167 9.36 10.30 22.23
C ASP A 167 10.11 9.09 21.69
N ASP A 168 10.45 8.11 22.54
CA ASP A 168 11.17 6.90 22.11
C ASP A 168 10.36 6.08 21.09
N LYS A 169 9.05 5.95 21.33
CA LYS A 169 8.14 5.29 20.37
C LYS A 169 8.03 6.07 19.06
N SER A 170 7.92 7.41 19.15
CA SER A 170 7.87 8.28 17.97
C SER A 170 9.12 8.11 17.09
N GLU A 171 10.31 8.10 17.69
CA GLU A 171 11.58 7.92 16.99
C GLU A 171 11.72 6.53 16.37
N GLN A 172 11.31 5.48 17.08
CA GLN A 172 11.35 4.12 16.55
C GLN A 172 10.39 3.95 15.36
N ILE A 173 9.18 4.50 15.47
CA ILE A 173 8.20 4.47 14.37
C ILE A 173 8.73 5.25 13.16
N ALA A 174 9.27 6.46 13.38
CA ALA A 174 9.87 7.26 12.31
C ALA A 174 10.99 6.50 11.58
N SER A 175 11.86 5.84 12.35
CA SER A 175 12.98 5.05 11.82
C SER A 175 12.50 3.85 10.99
N CYS A 176 11.50 3.11 11.48
CA CYS A 176 10.91 1.99 10.76
C CYS A 176 10.26 2.43 9.44
N ILE A 177 9.51 3.53 9.46
CA ILE A 177 8.87 4.08 8.26
C ILE A 177 9.94 4.55 7.26
N LYS A 178 10.96 5.31 7.70
CA LYS A 178 12.06 5.76 6.85
C LYS A 178 12.75 4.60 6.15
N GLN A 179 13.09 3.53 6.89
CA GLN A 179 13.73 2.36 6.29
C GLN A 179 12.90 1.74 5.18
N GLN A 180 11.58 1.61 5.38
CA GLN A 180 10.71 1.02 4.37
C GLN A 180 10.47 1.97 3.18
N LEU A 181 10.38 3.27 3.40
CA LEU A 181 10.34 4.26 2.32
C LEU A 181 11.61 4.19 1.45
N LEU A 182 12.79 4.15 2.06
CA LEU A 182 14.06 4.02 1.33
C LEU A 182 14.17 2.71 0.54
N ARG A 183 13.56 1.65 1.03
CA ARG A 183 13.55 0.32 0.39
C ARG A 183 12.52 0.21 -0.74
N LEU A 184 11.33 0.77 -0.56
CA LEU A 184 10.16 0.50 -1.41
C LEU A 184 9.81 1.65 -2.36
N ASN A 185 10.35 2.85 -2.13
CA ASN A 185 10.02 4.03 -2.90
C ASN A 185 11.28 4.67 -3.47
N SER A 186 11.56 4.39 -4.75
CA SER A 186 12.75 4.91 -5.43
C SER A 186 12.74 6.43 -5.57
N GLU A 187 11.57 7.06 -5.76
CA GLU A 187 11.44 8.52 -5.83
C GLU A 187 11.80 9.15 -4.49
N PHE A 188 11.29 8.59 -3.38
CA PHE A 188 11.65 9.04 -2.04
C PHE A 188 13.16 8.95 -1.79
N LYS A 189 13.78 7.86 -2.18
CA LYS A 189 15.21 7.63 -2.02
C LYS A 189 16.07 8.64 -2.79
N HIS A 190 15.65 9.03 -4.00
CA HIS A 190 16.47 9.85 -4.90
C HIS A 190 16.12 11.33 -4.89
N TYR A 191 14.87 11.70 -4.61
CA TYR A 191 14.40 13.09 -4.70
C TYR A 191 14.33 13.79 -3.35
N VAL A 192 14.03 13.04 -2.27
CA VAL A 192 13.92 13.64 -0.94
C VAL A 192 15.30 13.88 -0.33
N PRO A 193 15.65 15.12 0.07
CA PRO A 193 16.92 15.41 0.74
C PRO A 193 17.12 14.56 1.99
N THR A 194 18.33 14.06 2.23
CA THR A 194 18.63 13.10 3.30
C THR A 194 18.20 13.60 4.68
N GLU A 195 18.36 14.91 4.92
CA GLU A 195 17.95 15.59 6.15
C GLU A 195 16.43 15.72 6.31
N ARG A 196 15.66 15.47 5.26
CA ARG A 196 14.19 15.50 5.22
C ARG A 196 13.53 14.13 5.13
N GLN A 197 14.32 13.05 5.12
CA GLN A 197 13.81 11.69 4.98
C GLN A 197 13.24 11.11 6.27
N LEU A 198 13.50 11.70 7.44
CA LEU A 198 12.90 11.24 8.69
C LEU A 198 11.53 11.91 8.86
N PRO A 199 10.43 11.14 8.88
CA PRO A 199 9.11 11.71 9.08
C PRO A 199 8.92 12.16 10.54
N GLN A 200 8.10 13.18 10.73
CA GLN A 200 7.62 13.58 12.06
C GLN A 200 6.41 12.72 12.44
N ILE A 201 6.49 12.05 13.57
CA ILE A 201 5.41 11.18 14.05
C ILE A 201 4.64 11.87 15.17
N ASN A 202 3.32 11.96 15.00
CA ASN A 202 2.40 12.42 16.01
C ASN A 202 1.58 11.23 16.52
N LEU A 203 1.82 10.83 17.76
CA LEU A 203 1.11 9.72 18.40
C LEU A 203 -0.22 10.20 18.98
N HIS A 204 -1.29 9.52 18.61
CA HIS A 204 -2.65 9.78 19.08
C HIS A 204 -3.18 8.61 19.89
N ALA A 205 -3.98 8.90 20.90
CA ALA A 205 -4.68 7.87 21.66
C ALA A 205 -5.67 7.11 20.77
N PHE A 206 -6.03 5.91 21.20
CA PHE A 206 -7.06 5.12 20.50
C PHE A 206 -8.36 5.90 20.41
N ALA A 207 -8.98 5.90 19.22
CA ALA A 207 -10.23 6.59 18.92
C ALA A 207 -10.20 8.11 19.15
N ASP A 208 -9.05 8.74 18.89
CA ASP A 208 -8.94 10.20 18.88
C ASP A 208 -10.02 10.82 17.96
N PRO A 209 -10.89 11.72 18.47
CA PRO A 209 -12.02 12.22 17.71
C PRO A 209 -11.63 13.07 16.49
N ASP A 210 -10.45 13.69 16.52
CA ASP A 210 -10.00 14.57 15.45
C ASP A 210 -9.30 13.81 14.31
N TYR A 211 -8.55 12.75 14.64
CA TYR A 211 -7.78 11.98 13.66
C TYR A 211 -8.37 10.61 13.38
N PHE A 212 -8.93 9.92 14.37
CA PHE A 212 -9.35 8.53 14.29
C PHE A 212 -10.76 8.28 14.87
N PRO A 213 -11.80 9.04 14.43
CA PRO A 213 -13.14 8.89 14.96
C PRO A 213 -13.69 7.47 14.73
N LEU A 214 -14.41 6.94 15.72
CA LEU A 214 -15.08 5.64 15.61
C LEU A 214 -16.28 5.71 14.65
N GLY A 215 -16.52 4.61 13.94
CA GLY A 215 -17.69 4.48 13.05
C GLY A 215 -17.59 5.25 11.73
N VAL A 216 -16.46 5.88 11.43
CA VAL A 216 -16.22 6.59 10.18
C VAL A 216 -15.19 5.83 9.34
N LYS A 217 -15.37 5.81 8.01
CA LYS A 217 -14.37 5.22 7.11
C LYS A 217 -13.04 5.96 7.27
N HIS A 218 -11.98 5.22 7.54
CA HIS A 218 -10.65 5.77 7.71
C HIS A 218 -10.16 6.49 6.45
N ARG A 219 -9.54 7.67 6.62
CA ARG A 219 -8.89 8.43 5.56
C ARG A 219 -7.39 8.44 5.81
N TYR A 220 -6.63 8.03 4.82
CA TYR A 220 -5.16 7.95 4.91
C TYR A 220 -4.45 9.28 4.71
N THR A 221 -5.13 10.29 4.16
CA THR A 221 -4.56 11.61 3.89
C THR A 221 -5.54 12.71 4.30
N ARG A 222 -5.00 13.83 4.74
CA ARG A 222 -5.72 15.10 4.85
C ARG A 222 -5.13 16.08 3.84
N ASN A 223 -5.95 16.64 2.97
CA ASN A 223 -5.57 17.77 2.16
C ASN A 223 -5.67 19.02 3.05
N GLN A 224 -4.60 19.79 3.16
CA GLN A 224 -4.70 21.16 3.65
C GLN A 224 -5.59 21.93 2.67
N GLN A 225 -6.70 22.48 3.15
CA GLN A 225 -7.54 23.41 2.42
C GLN A 225 -6.88 24.78 2.39
#